data_28458ac5e876e7d6f57a27a0245d4c7c
#
_entry.id   28458ac5e876e7d6f57a27a0245d4c7c
#
_cell.length_a   1.000
_cell.length_b   1.000
_cell.length_c   1.000
_cell.angle_alpha   90.00
_cell.angle_beta   90.00
_cell.angle_gamma   90.00
#
_symmetry.space_group_name_H-M   'P 1'
#
loop_
_entity.id
_entity.type
_entity.pdbx_description
1 polymer ?
#
loop_
_entity_poly.entity_id
_entity_poly.type
_entity_poly.pdbx_seq_one_letter_code
_entity_poly.pdbx_strand_id
1 'polypeptide(L)'
;IAGTRAGLDPYIYPNVNWYNELFKDVSYSEKFNFNIRGGGKRVDYFSSISINHESGMLKNRSKDFFSYNNNIDVMRYNFQNNINAKLSNSSKLSLRLNVQLRNMTTPNQGVGAIFSNAMNTSPVEFPVYFPDDGETPYIKWGATERVNADYQTNPVAQAATGYNKSFESTVIAALEFNQKLDFLTEGLSFKALASFKNWSSSTNARAGKWNRFALTGYEEDGNGGYTYTTSRIGDEFQTDLTATNSTSGDRRFYLEGMLNYSRTFDEHDINAMFIYSQDEYVNNVPGNGNFIGSLPKRKQGVAARASYAYAGKYMAEVNVGYNGSENFAKGHRFGLFPSVAVGYNISEENFFKPLKNTISKLKLRASWGLVGNDQISDARFLYMSQINLSGKGFTTGVNQNVTYSGPVYQRYANEDITWEVGEKINFGVDLQLFRSLDLTFDIFRENRRDIFQEKQTVPTYMGTASTKVYGNLAAMRNQGFELAASYNKQFNKDWFVSFKGTFTYAHNEITKYDESPKYPWQSKVGASANMNAIYIADGLFIDSEDIA
;
A
#
# COMPACT_ATOMS: atom_id res chain seq x y z
N ILE A 1 1.40 1.64 -44.97
CA ILE A 1 2.65 0.92 -44.59
C ILE A 1 3.74 1.15 -45.63
N ALA A 2 3.46 0.97 -46.95
CA ALA A 2 4.49 1.17 -47.97
C ALA A 2 4.99 2.63 -48.00
N GLY A 3 4.11 3.61 -48.02
CA GLY A 3 4.46 5.03 -47.94
C GLY A 3 5.19 5.42 -46.67
N THR A 4 4.77 4.88 -45.52
CA THR A 4 5.44 5.07 -44.22
C THR A 4 6.87 4.53 -44.25
N ARG A 5 7.10 3.31 -44.83
CA ARG A 5 8.44 2.75 -44.99
C ARG A 5 9.33 3.54 -45.94
N ALA A 6 8.72 4.17 -46.95
CA ALA A 6 9.42 5.02 -47.91
C ALA A 6 9.76 6.42 -47.34
N GLY A 7 9.30 6.76 -46.17
CA GLY A 7 9.52 8.05 -45.52
C GLY A 7 8.79 9.20 -46.27
N LEU A 8 7.64 8.90 -46.88
CA LEU A 8 6.81 9.90 -47.52
C LEU A 8 6.18 10.84 -46.48
N ASP A 9 5.40 11.82 -46.92
CA ASP A 9 4.83 12.85 -46.08
C ASP A 9 4.24 12.34 -44.76
N PRO A 10 4.65 12.85 -43.59
CA PRO A 10 4.31 12.29 -42.28
C PRO A 10 2.85 12.55 -41.85
N TYR A 11 2.12 13.45 -42.50
CA TYR A 11 0.71 13.66 -42.22
C TYR A 11 -0.18 12.73 -43.00
N ILE A 12 0.30 12.24 -44.18
CA ILE A 12 -0.39 11.26 -45.03
C ILE A 12 0.02 9.83 -44.63
N TYR A 13 1.29 9.63 -44.34
CA TYR A 13 1.89 8.33 -43.97
C TYR A 13 2.62 8.39 -42.62
N PRO A 14 1.90 8.58 -41.52
CA PRO A 14 2.51 8.80 -40.23
C PRO A 14 3.39 7.61 -39.78
N ASN A 15 4.41 7.97 -38.99
CA ASN A 15 5.29 7.02 -38.29
C ASN A 15 5.68 7.65 -36.93
N VAL A 16 4.74 7.67 -36.01
CA VAL A 16 4.90 8.36 -34.75
C VAL A 16 5.48 7.43 -33.70
N ASN A 17 6.65 7.74 -33.19
CA ASN A 17 7.18 7.08 -31.99
C ASN A 17 6.59 7.75 -30.75
N TRP A 18 5.44 7.27 -30.28
CA TRP A 18 4.71 7.83 -29.14
C TRP A 18 5.54 7.89 -27.87
N TYR A 19 6.43 6.91 -27.66
CA TYR A 19 7.33 6.92 -26.51
C TYR A 19 8.30 8.11 -26.57
N ASN A 20 8.96 8.29 -27.70
CA ASN A 20 9.89 9.41 -27.89
C ASN A 20 9.19 10.77 -27.88
N GLU A 21 7.91 10.85 -28.30
CA GLU A 21 7.13 12.08 -28.20
C GLU A 21 6.84 12.50 -26.76
N LEU A 22 6.71 11.55 -25.85
CA LEU A 22 6.21 11.77 -24.50
C LEU A 22 7.28 11.71 -23.42
N PHE A 23 8.32 10.89 -23.59
CA PHE A 23 9.27 10.62 -22.53
C PHE A 23 10.65 11.20 -22.81
N LYS A 24 11.31 11.64 -21.74
CA LYS A 24 12.71 12.07 -21.75
C LYS A 24 13.59 10.86 -21.52
N ASP A 25 14.84 10.94 -21.96
CA ASP A 25 15.86 9.93 -21.65
C ASP A 25 16.38 10.05 -20.21
N VAL A 26 16.34 11.25 -19.63
CA VAL A 26 16.88 11.55 -18.29
C VAL A 26 15.94 12.48 -17.53
N SER A 27 15.77 12.24 -16.24
CA SER A 27 15.17 13.17 -15.28
C SER A 27 16.16 13.50 -14.17
N TYR A 28 15.93 14.62 -13.49
CA TYR A 28 16.78 15.08 -12.40
C TYR A 28 16.03 15.01 -11.07
N SER A 29 16.78 14.62 -10.03
CA SER A 29 16.32 14.70 -8.65
C SER A 29 17.38 15.43 -7.84
N GLU A 30 16.96 16.44 -7.12
CA GLU A 30 17.82 17.29 -6.31
C GLU A 30 17.43 17.12 -4.84
N LYS A 31 18.43 16.93 -3.99
CA LYS A 31 18.23 16.78 -2.56
C LYS A 31 19.17 17.69 -1.79
N PHE A 32 18.57 18.58 -1.02
CA PHE A 32 19.28 19.39 -0.03
C PHE A 32 18.92 18.89 1.37
N ASN A 33 19.93 18.74 2.24
CA ASN A 33 19.73 18.35 3.63
C ASN A 33 20.67 19.17 4.51
N PHE A 34 20.09 19.90 5.45
CA PHE A 34 20.81 20.62 6.48
C PHE A 34 20.36 20.15 7.84
N ASN A 35 21.31 19.83 8.72
CA ASN A 35 21.00 19.46 10.09
C ASN A 35 21.95 20.16 11.07
N ILE A 36 21.41 20.44 12.24
CA ILE A 36 22.14 20.99 13.36
C ILE A 36 21.82 20.18 14.62
N ARG A 37 22.84 19.87 15.38
CA ARG A 37 22.71 19.24 16.68
C ARG A 37 23.55 19.98 17.70
N GLY A 38 23.03 20.05 18.90
CA GLY A 38 23.75 20.70 20.00
C GLY A 38 23.15 20.30 21.33
N GLY A 39 23.80 20.71 22.38
CA GLY A 39 23.28 20.46 23.69
C GLY A 39 24.26 20.80 24.81
N GLY A 40 23.72 20.74 26.02
CA GLY A 40 24.45 20.95 27.25
C GLY A 40 24.11 19.87 28.28
N LYS A 41 24.37 20.13 29.54
CA LYS A 41 24.17 19.16 30.62
C LYS A 41 22.68 18.75 30.80
N ARG A 42 21.74 19.64 30.46
CA ARG A 42 20.31 19.42 30.71
C ARG A 42 19.45 19.32 29.46
N VAL A 43 19.88 19.91 28.36
CA VAL A 43 19.08 19.92 27.11
C VAL A 43 19.99 19.56 25.95
N ASP A 44 19.54 18.65 25.11
CA ASP A 44 20.09 18.36 23.80
C ASP A 44 19.00 18.48 22.73
N TYR A 45 19.42 18.87 21.54
CA TYR A 45 18.50 19.03 20.42
C TYR A 45 19.14 18.56 19.10
N PHE A 46 18.26 18.12 18.23
CA PHE A 46 18.54 17.84 16.84
C PHE A 46 17.47 18.50 15.98
N SER A 47 17.87 19.29 15.00
CA SER A 47 16.99 19.89 14.01
C SER A 47 17.50 19.58 12.61
N SER A 48 16.62 19.21 11.70
CA SER A 48 16.96 18.92 10.31
C SER A 48 15.92 19.51 9.38
N ILE A 49 16.38 20.08 8.27
CA ILE A 49 15.55 20.52 7.15
C ILE A 49 16.05 19.77 5.92
N SER A 50 15.12 19.14 5.21
CA SER A 50 15.41 18.47 3.93
C SER A 50 14.46 19.00 2.87
N ILE A 51 15.00 19.36 1.71
CA ILE A 51 14.25 19.79 0.54
C ILE A 51 14.60 18.80 -0.58
N ASN A 52 13.59 18.17 -1.16
CA ASN A 52 13.74 17.26 -2.28
C ASN A 52 12.90 17.78 -3.44
N HIS A 53 13.53 17.96 -4.59
CA HIS A 53 12.87 18.26 -5.86
C HIS A 53 13.02 17.06 -6.80
N GLU A 54 11.93 16.62 -7.39
CA GLU A 54 11.90 15.51 -8.34
C GLU A 54 11.13 15.94 -9.58
N SER A 55 11.79 15.91 -10.74
CA SER A 55 11.12 16.11 -12.04
C SER A 55 10.78 14.75 -12.66
N GLY A 56 9.62 14.66 -13.32
CA GLY A 56 9.20 13.43 -13.97
C GLY A 56 9.88 13.19 -15.32
N MET A 57 9.70 11.96 -15.83
CA MET A 57 10.21 11.53 -17.13
C MET A 57 9.40 12.04 -18.33
N LEU A 58 8.21 12.62 -18.12
CA LEU A 58 7.43 13.18 -19.23
C LEU A 58 8.09 14.42 -19.81
N LYS A 59 8.02 14.59 -21.13
CA LYS A 59 8.31 15.84 -21.82
C LYS A 59 7.22 16.86 -21.52
N ASN A 60 7.57 18.14 -21.50
CA ASN A 60 6.63 19.20 -21.18
C ASN A 60 5.81 19.62 -22.43
N ARG A 61 5.05 18.66 -22.96
CA ARG A 61 4.26 18.88 -24.20
C ARG A 61 3.14 19.90 -24.04
N SER A 62 2.65 20.12 -22.81
CA SER A 62 1.61 21.13 -22.60
C SER A 62 2.05 22.53 -22.95
N LYS A 63 3.32 22.90 -22.74
CA LYS A 63 3.84 24.22 -23.06
C LYS A 63 3.99 24.49 -24.55
N ASP A 64 4.00 23.46 -25.38
CA ASP A 64 4.04 23.62 -26.82
C ASP A 64 2.70 24.17 -27.35
N PHE A 65 1.61 23.96 -26.59
CA PHE A 65 0.25 24.27 -27.01
C PHE A 65 -0.51 25.19 -26.05
N PHE A 66 -0.16 25.23 -24.76
CA PHE A 66 -0.90 25.91 -23.71
C PHE A 66 0.02 26.75 -22.80
N SER A 67 -0.57 27.71 -22.10
CA SER A 67 0.17 28.59 -21.18
C SER A 67 0.59 27.92 -19.86
N TYR A 68 0.08 26.72 -19.53
CA TYR A 68 0.38 26.02 -18.28
C TYR A 68 1.44 24.93 -18.47
N ASN A 69 2.10 24.60 -17.36
CA ASN A 69 3.00 23.46 -17.26
C ASN A 69 2.30 22.36 -16.46
N ASN A 70 2.11 21.18 -17.05
CA ASN A 70 1.53 20.02 -16.42
C ASN A 70 2.51 18.88 -16.22
N ASN A 71 3.80 19.11 -16.45
CA ASN A 71 4.81 18.10 -16.22
C ASN A 71 4.83 17.68 -14.75
N ILE A 72 5.27 16.45 -14.50
CA ILE A 72 5.46 15.96 -13.14
C ILE A 72 6.56 16.79 -12.48
N ASP A 73 6.18 17.45 -11.41
CA ASP A 73 7.04 18.25 -10.56
C ASP A 73 6.65 18.01 -9.11
N VAL A 74 7.58 17.53 -8.30
CA VAL A 74 7.32 17.18 -6.90
C VAL A 74 8.35 17.87 -6.02
N MET A 75 7.87 18.75 -5.16
CA MET A 75 8.68 19.43 -4.16
C MET A 75 8.27 18.95 -2.77
N ARG A 76 9.21 18.34 -2.03
CA ARG A 76 9.01 17.89 -0.65
C ARG A 76 9.89 18.66 0.30
N TYR A 77 9.28 19.15 1.38
CA TYR A 77 9.95 19.79 2.50
C TYR A 77 9.74 18.94 3.74
N ASN A 78 10.81 18.53 4.38
CA ASN A 78 10.77 17.82 5.65
C ASN A 78 11.48 18.64 6.70
N PHE A 79 10.78 18.92 7.79
CA PHE A 79 11.33 19.54 8.99
C PHE A 79 11.22 18.55 10.15
N GLN A 80 12.32 18.27 10.80
CA GLN A 80 12.39 17.43 11.98
C GLN A 80 13.05 18.19 13.12
N ASN A 81 12.43 18.16 14.28
CA ASN A 81 12.98 18.73 15.50
C ASN A 81 12.79 17.75 16.66
N ASN A 82 13.89 17.40 17.32
CA ASN A 82 13.92 16.56 18.50
C ASN A 82 14.61 17.33 19.62
N ILE A 83 13.93 17.52 20.74
CA ILE A 83 14.45 18.18 21.93
C ILE A 83 14.33 17.21 23.09
N ASN A 84 15.42 16.98 23.78
CA ASN A 84 15.46 16.17 24.98
C ASN A 84 15.87 17.05 26.16
N ALA A 85 15.05 17.09 27.20
CA ALA A 85 15.31 17.82 28.42
C ALA A 85 15.47 16.85 29.61
N LYS A 86 16.61 16.83 30.24
CA LYS A 86 16.85 16.15 31.51
C LYS A 86 16.29 17.03 32.63
N LEU A 87 15.12 16.66 33.16
CA LEU A 87 14.47 17.41 34.25
C LEU A 87 15.19 17.15 35.58
N SER A 88 15.66 15.90 35.75
CA SER A 88 16.49 15.46 36.88
C SER A 88 17.45 14.36 36.44
N ASN A 89 18.20 13.75 37.35
CA ASN A 89 19.04 12.60 37.06
C ASN A 89 18.22 11.34 36.70
N SER A 90 16.94 11.30 37.11
CA SER A 90 16.03 10.18 36.90
C SER A 90 14.93 10.47 35.89
N SER A 91 14.70 11.75 35.52
CA SER A 91 13.58 12.18 34.68
C SER A 91 14.05 12.84 33.39
N LYS A 92 13.48 12.41 32.26
CA LYS A 92 13.74 12.97 30.93
C LYS A 92 12.42 13.24 30.20
N LEU A 93 12.29 14.41 29.60
CA LEU A 93 11.20 14.80 28.72
C LEU A 93 11.75 14.96 27.29
N SER A 94 11.10 14.34 26.32
CA SER A 94 11.48 14.44 24.92
C SER A 94 10.31 14.95 24.10
N LEU A 95 10.54 16.00 23.31
CA LEU A 95 9.61 16.50 22.31
C LEU A 95 10.14 16.13 20.92
N ARG A 96 9.31 15.53 20.10
CA ARG A 96 9.61 15.19 18.70
C ARG A 96 8.56 15.83 17.82
N LEU A 97 9.00 16.64 16.87
CA LEU A 97 8.16 17.26 15.85
C LEU A 97 8.69 16.88 14.47
N ASN A 98 7.81 16.35 13.65
CA ASN A 98 8.07 16.07 12.24
C ASN A 98 6.98 16.73 11.39
N VAL A 99 7.39 17.56 10.44
CA VAL A 99 6.49 18.23 9.49
C VAL A 99 6.95 17.87 8.09
N GLN A 100 6.04 17.35 7.28
CA GLN A 100 6.28 17.05 5.87
C GLN A 100 5.26 17.82 5.04
N LEU A 101 5.76 18.59 4.07
CA LEU A 101 4.95 19.29 3.09
C LEU A 101 5.32 18.80 1.71
N ARG A 102 4.32 18.55 0.87
CA ARG A 102 4.50 18.11 -0.51
C ARG A 102 3.66 18.95 -1.45
N ASN A 103 4.31 19.62 -2.39
CA ASN A 103 3.66 20.20 -3.56
C ASN A 103 3.90 19.26 -4.75
N MET A 104 2.86 18.98 -5.51
CA MET A 104 2.95 18.11 -6.67
C MET A 104 2.10 18.65 -7.81
N THR A 105 2.70 18.73 -8.99
CA THR A 105 2.00 18.97 -10.26
C THR A 105 2.09 17.70 -11.11
N THR A 106 1.02 17.32 -11.77
CA THR A 106 0.98 16.18 -12.70
C THR A 106 0.01 16.44 -13.83
N PRO A 107 0.13 15.73 -14.98
CA PRO A 107 -0.93 15.70 -15.99
C PRO A 107 -2.26 15.24 -15.37
N ASN A 108 -3.36 15.75 -15.88
CA ASN A 108 -4.70 15.44 -15.34
C ASN A 108 -5.04 13.94 -15.49
N GLN A 109 -4.66 13.33 -16.59
CA GLN A 109 -5.02 11.94 -16.94
C GLN A 109 -4.20 10.86 -16.24
N GLY A 110 -3.19 11.24 -15.46
CA GLY A 110 -2.33 10.30 -14.76
C GLY A 110 -1.31 9.60 -15.68
N VAL A 111 -0.11 9.40 -15.13
CA VAL A 111 1.06 8.92 -15.90
C VAL A 111 0.88 7.49 -16.41
N GLY A 112 0.25 6.63 -15.61
CA GLY A 112 0.00 5.24 -15.99
C GLY A 112 -0.89 5.10 -17.23
N ALA A 113 -1.94 5.93 -17.33
CA ALA A 113 -2.82 5.96 -18.49
C ALA A 113 -2.10 6.49 -19.74
N ILE A 114 -1.29 7.55 -19.57
CA ILE A 114 -0.48 8.12 -20.67
C ILE A 114 0.51 7.07 -21.19
N PHE A 115 1.22 6.36 -20.29
CA PHE A 115 2.15 5.30 -20.67
C PHE A 115 1.43 4.15 -21.38
N SER A 116 0.33 3.66 -20.85
CA SER A 116 -0.46 2.59 -21.45
C SER A 116 -0.92 2.96 -22.86
N ASN A 117 -1.42 4.19 -23.05
CA ASN A 117 -1.85 4.65 -24.36
C ASN A 117 -0.68 4.85 -25.33
N ALA A 118 0.47 5.34 -24.86
CA ALA A 118 1.66 5.45 -25.70
C ALA A 118 2.15 4.09 -26.23
N MET A 119 1.97 3.01 -25.44
CA MET A 119 2.35 1.66 -25.86
C MET A 119 1.30 0.97 -26.72
N ASN A 120 0.03 1.35 -26.60
CA ASN A 120 -1.08 0.68 -27.29
C ASN A 120 -1.56 1.42 -28.56
N THR A 121 -1.19 2.71 -28.74
CA THR A 121 -1.58 3.48 -29.91
C THR A 121 -0.71 3.12 -31.11
N SER A 122 -1.35 2.82 -32.24
CA SER A 122 -0.66 2.50 -33.49
C SER A 122 0.20 3.68 -33.98
N PRO A 123 1.47 3.44 -34.36
CA PRO A 123 2.36 4.49 -34.84
C PRO A 123 2.04 4.98 -36.24
N VAL A 124 1.20 4.26 -37.01
CA VAL A 124 1.01 4.49 -38.45
C VAL A 124 -0.41 4.95 -38.81
N GLU A 125 -1.26 5.23 -37.83
CA GLU A 125 -2.67 5.55 -38.10
C GLU A 125 -2.96 7.03 -38.19
N PHE A 126 -2.29 7.87 -37.41
CA PHE A 126 -2.47 9.32 -37.42
C PHE A 126 -1.22 10.04 -36.91
N PRO A 127 -0.97 11.28 -37.33
CA PRO A 127 0.10 12.12 -36.79
C PRO A 127 -0.26 12.63 -35.39
N VAL A 128 0.69 13.23 -34.69
CA VAL A 128 0.42 13.87 -33.39
C VAL A 128 -0.65 14.96 -33.51
N TYR A 129 -0.52 15.82 -34.49
CA TYR A 129 -1.50 16.85 -34.86
C TYR A 129 -1.33 17.22 -36.34
N PHE A 130 -2.36 17.78 -36.95
CA PHE A 130 -2.29 18.34 -38.28
C PHE A 130 -1.91 19.82 -38.26
N PRO A 131 -1.31 20.38 -39.33
CA PRO A 131 -0.99 21.80 -39.43
C PRO A 131 -2.21 22.68 -39.22
N ASP A 132 -1.97 23.88 -38.72
CA ASP A 132 -2.98 24.93 -38.61
C ASP A 132 -3.38 25.40 -40.01
N ASP A 133 -4.70 25.48 -40.28
CA ASP A 133 -5.26 26.00 -41.54
C ASP A 133 -5.66 27.47 -41.42
N GLY A 134 -5.50 28.08 -40.24
CA GLY A 134 -5.91 29.46 -39.99
C GLY A 134 -7.43 29.67 -39.87
N GLU A 135 -8.24 28.62 -40.08
CA GLU A 135 -9.71 28.67 -40.01
C GLU A 135 -10.24 27.98 -38.73
N THR A 136 -9.55 26.96 -38.27
CA THR A 136 -9.97 26.16 -37.12
C THR A 136 -9.36 26.69 -35.82
N PRO A 137 -10.18 27.11 -34.82
CA PRO A 137 -9.68 27.72 -33.58
C PRO A 137 -9.09 26.69 -32.60
N TYR A 138 -8.97 25.44 -32.99
CA TYR A 138 -8.55 24.34 -32.16
C TYR A 138 -7.30 23.66 -32.70
N ILE A 139 -6.48 23.10 -31.81
CA ILE A 139 -5.41 22.19 -32.21
C ILE A 139 -6.05 20.97 -32.86
N LYS A 140 -5.62 20.63 -34.06
CA LYS A 140 -6.10 19.48 -34.82
C LYS A 140 -5.40 18.20 -34.40
N TRP A 141 -5.73 17.69 -33.24
CA TRP A 141 -5.13 16.43 -32.74
C TRP A 141 -5.48 15.26 -33.66
N GLY A 142 -4.45 14.55 -34.12
CA GLY A 142 -4.62 13.39 -35.00
C GLY A 142 -5.45 12.29 -34.36
N ALA A 143 -6.35 11.71 -35.15
CA ALA A 143 -7.16 10.56 -34.80
C ALA A 143 -7.63 9.81 -36.04
N THR A 144 -8.15 8.60 -35.88
CA THR A 144 -8.79 7.83 -36.94
C THR A 144 -10.25 7.58 -36.64
N GLU A 145 -11.05 7.55 -37.69
CA GLU A 145 -12.47 7.20 -37.64
C GLU A 145 -12.58 5.66 -37.55
N ARG A 146 -12.84 5.13 -36.36
CA ARG A 146 -13.11 3.69 -36.12
C ARG A 146 -14.41 3.55 -35.32
N VAL A 147 -15.06 2.41 -35.49
CA VAL A 147 -16.32 2.04 -34.81
C VAL A 147 -16.24 2.12 -33.27
N ASN A 148 -15.03 2.00 -32.71
CA ASN A 148 -14.76 2.14 -31.28
C ASN A 148 -13.68 3.22 -31.07
N ALA A 149 -14.02 4.48 -31.26
CA ALA A 149 -13.14 5.65 -31.08
C ALA A 149 -12.44 5.71 -29.70
N ASP A 150 -12.94 5.02 -28.70
CA ASP A 150 -12.38 4.98 -27.36
C ASP A 150 -11.03 4.23 -27.27
N TYR A 151 -10.70 3.38 -28.23
CA TYR A 151 -9.45 2.61 -28.24
C TYR A 151 -8.26 3.38 -28.86
N GLN A 152 -8.49 4.56 -29.43
CA GLN A 152 -7.44 5.35 -30.09
C GLN A 152 -7.33 6.75 -29.54
N THR A 153 -6.89 6.80 -28.29
CA THR A 153 -6.56 8.07 -27.65
C THR A 153 -5.21 8.55 -28.16
N ASN A 154 -5.16 9.79 -28.66
CA ASN A 154 -3.88 10.44 -28.96
C ASN A 154 -3.10 10.68 -27.64
N PRO A 155 -1.99 9.98 -27.42
CA PRO A 155 -1.30 10.03 -26.13
C PRO A 155 -0.69 11.41 -25.81
N VAL A 156 -0.32 12.18 -26.84
CA VAL A 156 0.24 13.54 -26.66
C VAL A 156 -0.87 14.53 -26.30
N ALA A 157 -2.03 14.45 -26.96
CA ALA A 157 -3.19 15.24 -26.58
C ALA A 157 -3.61 14.96 -25.14
N GLN A 158 -3.64 13.68 -24.76
CA GLN A 158 -3.92 13.25 -23.40
C GLN A 158 -2.92 13.79 -22.37
N ALA A 159 -1.63 13.74 -22.70
CA ALA A 159 -0.57 14.22 -21.82
C ALA A 159 -0.56 15.75 -21.72
N ALA A 160 -0.89 16.48 -22.81
CA ALA A 160 -0.82 17.92 -22.86
C ALA A 160 -2.04 18.62 -22.22
N THR A 161 -3.21 17.94 -22.19
CA THR A 161 -4.47 18.59 -21.82
C THR A 161 -4.79 18.44 -20.34
N GLY A 162 -4.78 19.58 -19.63
CA GLY A 162 -5.12 19.66 -18.21
C GLY A 162 -3.98 19.29 -17.25
N TYR A 163 -4.22 19.57 -15.98
CA TYR A 163 -3.23 19.32 -14.91
C TYR A 163 -3.90 19.16 -13.55
N ASN A 164 -3.18 18.51 -12.63
CA ASN A 164 -3.50 18.46 -11.22
C ASN A 164 -2.41 19.19 -10.42
N LYS A 165 -2.83 20.01 -9.46
CA LYS A 165 -1.96 20.59 -8.44
C LYS A 165 -2.41 20.08 -7.08
N SER A 166 -1.54 19.36 -6.38
CA SER A 166 -1.82 18.81 -5.07
C SER A 166 -0.88 19.41 -4.04
N PHE A 167 -1.45 19.73 -2.88
CA PHE A 167 -0.71 20.08 -1.68
C PHE A 167 -1.05 19.07 -0.59
N GLU A 168 -0.02 18.51 0.05
CA GLU A 168 -0.17 17.62 1.19
C GLU A 168 0.65 18.11 2.35
N SER A 169 0.11 17.98 3.55
CA SER A 169 0.82 18.23 4.79
C SER A 169 0.63 17.08 5.78
N THR A 170 1.72 16.68 6.42
CA THR A 170 1.71 15.74 7.54
C THR A 170 2.45 16.38 8.71
N VAL A 171 1.78 16.47 9.84
CA VAL A 171 2.38 16.94 11.10
C VAL A 171 2.29 15.82 12.11
N ILE A 172 3.42 15.46 12.70
CA ILE A 172 3.52 14.48 13.79
C ILE A 172 4.21 15.17 14.96
N ALA A 173 3.52 15.25 16.08
CA ALA A 173 4.08 15.74 17.34
C ALA A 173 3.99 14.63 18.39
N ALA A 174 5.08 14.36 19.09
CA ALA A 174 5.11 13.38 20.17
C ALA A 174 5.83 13.94 21.39
N LEU A 175 5.22 13.74 22.55
CA LEU A 175 5.78 14.06 23.85
C LEU A 175 6.01 12.77 24.61
N GLU A 176 7.25 12.51 24.98
CA GLU A 176 7.66 11.32 25.71
C GLU A 176 8.27 11.73 27.05
N PHE A 177 7.77 11.15 28.12
CA PHE A 177 8.31 11.30 29.47
C PHE A 177 8.89 9.96 29.92
N ASN A 178 10.13 9.97 30.36
CA ASN A 178 10.82 8.79 30.93
C ASN A 178 11.23 9.10 32.37
N GLN A 179 10.91 8.20 33.28
CA GLN A 179 11.25 8.28 34.69
C GLN A 179 11.92 6.98 35.14
N LYS A 180 13.15 7.06 35.63
CA LYS A 180 13.77 5.95 36.35
C LYS A 180 13.15 5.85 37.74
N LEU A 181 12.81 4.66 38.13
CA LEU A 181 12.18 4.34 39.44
C LEU A 181 13.12 3.51 40.33
N ASP A 182 14.43 3.75 40.19
CA ASP A 182 15.46 3.02 40.94
C ASP A 182 15.29 3.18 42.47
N PHE A 183 14.57 4.23 42.91
CA PHE A 183 14.21 4.42 44.31
C PHE A 183 13.18 3.39 44.84
N LEU A 184 12.43 2.73 43.95
CA LEU A 184 11.53 1.62 44.29
C LEU A 184 12.26 0.30 44.15
N THR A 185 12.87 0.07 42.99
CA THR A 185 13.71 -1.08 42.70
C THR A 185 14.65 -0.77 41.54
N GLU A 186 15.89 -1.13 41.65
CA GLU A 186 16.91 -0.91 40.62
C GLU A 186 16.51 -1.58 39.32
N GLY A 187 16.64 -0.83 38.21
CA GLY A 187 16.27 -1.27 36.85
C GLY A 187 14.80 -1.07 36.47
N LEU A 188 13.97 -0.53 37.37
CA LEU A 188 12.59 -0.17 37.06
C LEU A 188 12.53 1.22 36.40
N SER A 189 11.72 1.37 35.37
CA SER A 189 11.46 2.64 34.72
C SER A 189 10.02 2.73 34.22
N PHE A 190 9.50 3.96 34.20
CA PHE A 190 8.20 4.31 33.63
C PHE A 190 8.40 5.20 32.41
N LYS A 191 7.64 4.93 31.36
CA LYS A 191 7.57 5.75 30.15
C LYS A 191 6.11 6.12 29.88
N ALA A 192 5.86 7.39 29.58
CA ALA A 192 4.59 7.84 29.03
C ALA A 192 4.84 8.50 27.68
N LEU A 193 3.99 8.23 26.71
CA LEU A 193 4.03 8.80 25.37
C LEU A 193 2.66 9.30 24.96
N ALA A 194 2.58 10.55 24.50
CA ALA A 194 1.43 11.11 23.80
C ALA A 194 1.87 11.52 22.40
N SER A 195 1.18 11.05 21.37
CA SER A 195 1.48 11.39 19.98
C SER A 195 0.22 11.83 19.25
N PHE A 196 0.37 12.89 18.48
CA PHE A 196 -0.65 13.44 17.61
C PHE A 196 -0.12 13.48 16.18
N LYS A 197 -0.89 12.93 15.24
CA LYS A 197 -0.64 13.01 13.80
C LYS A 197 -1.82 13.69 13.12
N ASN A 198 -1.56 14.64 12.25
CA ASN A 198 -2.53 15.18 11.31
C ASN A 198 -1.99 15.09 9.90
N TRP A 199 -2.79 14.55 8.99
CA TRP A 199 -2.53 14.56 7.57
C TRP A 199 -3.66 15.27 6.86
N SER A 200 -3.32 16.10 5.87
CA SER A 200 -4.29 16.75 4.98
C SER A 200 -3.77 16.79 3.56
N SER A 201 -4.68 16.68 2.61
CA SER A 201 -4.41 16.78 1.19
C SER A 201 -5.49 17.62 0.51
N SER A 202 -5.07 18.46 -0.42
CA SER A 202 -5.95 19.24 -1.30
C SER A 202 -5.43 19.11 -2.72
N THR A 203 -6.31 18.73 -3.65
CA THR A 203 -5.99 18.61 -5.06
C THR A 203 -6.92 19.49 -5.87
N ASN A 204 -6.33 20.38 -6.67
CA ASN A 204 -7.02 21.20 -7.65
C ASN A 204 -6.75 20.60 -9.03
N ALA A 205 -7.78 19.98 -9.62
CA ALA A 205 -7.71 19.44 -10.96
C ALA A 205 -8.25 20.46 -11.97
N ARG A 206 -7.59 20.53 -13.12
CA ARG A 206 -8.03 21.26 -14.29
C ARG A 206 -8.09 20.26 -15.43
N ALA A 207 -9.29 19.87 -15.82
CA ALA A 207 -9.54 18.88 -16.86
C ALA A 207 -10.07 19.54 -18.11
N GLY A 208 -9.51 19.16 -19.24
CA GLY A 208 -9.98 19.55 -20.56
C GLY A 208 -10.25 18.34 -21.44
N LYS A 209 -10.92 18.57 -22.53
CA LYS A 209 -11.08 17.62 -23.63
C LYS A 209 -10.44 18.22 -24.86
N TRP A 210 -10.14 17.41 -25.85
CA TRP A 210 -9.52 17.83 -27.09
C TRP A 210 -10.34 17.39 -28.31
N ASN A 211 -10.36 18.21 -29.36
CA ASN A 211 -10.99 17.87 -30.61
C ASN A 211 -10.10 16.93 -31.42
N ARG A 212 -10.70 15.97 -32.09
CA ARG A 212 -10.04 14.92 -32.87
C ARG A 212 -10.27 15.17 -34.34
N PHE A 213 -9.23 15.03 -35.14
CA PHE A 213 -9.29 15.24 -36.58
C PHE A 213 -8.70 14.05 -37.34
N ALA A 214 -9.36 13.66 -38.42
CA ALA A 214 -8.88 12.69 -39.39
C ALA A 214 -8.55 13.33 -40.71
N LEU A 215 -7.54 12.83 -41.41
CA LEU A 215 -7.24 13.20 -42.77
C LEU A 215 -8.34 12.63 -43.70
N THR A 216 -9.00 13.51 -44.50
CA THR A 216 -10.03 13.13 -45.48
C THR A 216 -9.57 13.34 -46.91
N GLY A 217 -8.55 14.15 -47.14
CA GLY A 217 -7.98 14.40 -48.46
C GLY A 217 -6.68 15.18 -48.38
N TYR A 218 -5.93 15.19 -49.46
CA TYR A 218 -4.74 16.02 -49.65
C TYR A 218 -4.53 16.35 -51.12
N GLU A 219 -3.92 17.51 -51.41
CA GLU A 219 -3.56 17.96 -52.73
C GLU A 219 -2.12 18.48 -52.74
N GLU A 220 -1.37 18.27 -53.83
CA GLU A 220 -0.04 18.87 -53.99
C GLU A 220 -0.14 20.37 -54.15
N ASP A 221 0.68 21.14 -53.43
CA ASP A 221 0.67 22.61 -53.41
C ASP A 221 1.46 23.24 -54.57
N GLY A 222 1.99 22.41 -55.49
CA GLY A 222 2.81 22.83 -56.63
C GLY A 222 4.24 23.25 -56.30
N ASN A 223 4.61 23.27 -55.00
CA ASN A 223 5.95 23.61 -54.51
C ASN A 223 6.67 22.36 -53.90
N GLY A 224 6.08 21.18 -54.07
CA GLY A 224 6.58 19.92 -53.52
C GLY A 224 6.09 19.63 -52.10
N GLY A 225 5.11 20.37 -51.59
CA GLY A 225 4.40 20.13 -50.35
C GLY A 225 2.96 19.68 -50.60
N TYR A 226 2.19 19.52 -49.50
CA TYR A 226 0.78 19.12 -49.55
C TYR A 226 -0.10 20.06 -48.73
N THR A 227 -1.30 20.28 -49.22
CA THR A 227 -2.41 20.87 -48.48
C THR A 227 -3.30 19.74 -47.98
N TYR A 228 -3.67 19.76 -46.68
CA TYR A 228 -4.40 18.68 -46.05
C TYR A 228 -5.84 19.07 -45.78
N THR A 229 -6.79 18.25 -46.21
CA THR A 229 -8.20 18.37 -45.84
C THR A 229 -8.45 17.45 -44.67
N THR A 230 -8.91 18.03 -43.55
CA THR A 230 -9.17 17.28 -42.31
C THR A 230 -10.63 17.46 -41.90
N SER A 231 -11.23 16.42 -41.36
CA SER A 231 -12.55 16.48 -40.73
C SER A 231 -12.48 16.19 -39.24
N ARG A 232 -13.32 16.89 -38.48
CA ARG A 232 -13.46 16.60 -37.04
C ARG A 232 -14.23 15.31 -36.85
N ILE A 233 -13.75 14.47 -35.91
CA ILE A 233 -14.35 13.18 -35.53
C ILE A 233 -15.04 13.33 -34.19
N GLY A 234 -16.30 12.83 -34.10
CA GLY A 234 -17.10 12.87 -32.90
C GLY A 234 -17.60 14.27 -32.54
N ASP A 235 -18.04 14.41 -31.28
CA ASP A 235 -18.59 15.67 -30.79
C ASP A 235 -17.50 16.75 -30.65
N GLU A 236 -17.92 18.01 -30.75
CA GLU A 236 -17.06 19.14 -30.45
C GLU A 236 -16.85 19.25 -28.94
N PHE A 237 -15.59 19.41 -28.55
CA PHE A 237 -15.25 19.60 -27.16
C PHE A 237 -14.90 21.06 -26.88
N GLN A 238 -15.32 21.53 -25.70
CA GLN A 238 -14.81 22.79 -25.18
C GLN A 238 -13.36 22.57 -24.75
N THR A 239 -12.48 23.43 -25.22
CA THR A 239 -11.05 23.42 -24.85
C THR A 239 -10.78 24.10 -23.50
N ASP A 240 -11.77 24.82 -22.96
CA ASP A 240 -11.68 25.45 -21.64
C ASP A 240 -11.56 24.39 -20.53
N LEU A 241 -10.62 24.63 -19.61
CA LEU A 241 -10.39 23.73 -18.50
C LEU A 241 -11.50 23.84 -17.45
N THR A 242 -12.16 22.74 -17.16
CA THR A 242 -13.08 22.65 -16.01
C THR A 242 -12.30 22.47 -14.71
N ALA A 243 -12.77 23.08 -13.64
CA ALA A 243 -12.16 23.02 -12.33
C ALA A 243 -12.89 22.04 -11.42
N THR A 244 -12.15 21.12 -10.82
CA THR A 244 -12.65 20.29 -9.73
C THR A 244 -11.65 20.32 -8.56
N ASN A 245 -12.17 20.30 -7.34
CA ASN A 245 -11.35 20.29 -6.13
C ASN A 245 -11.72 19.07 -5.31
N SER A 246 -10.71 18.40 -4.77
CA SER A 246 -10.89 17.32 -3.82
C SER A 246 -10.01 17.56 -2.60
N THR A 247 -10.54 17.20 -1.44
CA THR A 247 -9.81 17.27 -0.18
C THR A 247 -9.88 15.92 0.52
N SER A 248 -8.84 15.60 1.26
CA SER A 248 -8.77 14.44 2.15
C SER A 248 -8.00 14.82 3.39
N GLY A 249 -8.26 14.13 4.50
CA GLY A 249 -7.52 14.40 5.72
C GLY A 249 -7.90 13.44 6.84
N ASP A 250 -6.94 13.18 7.69
CA ASP A 250 -7.13 12.39 8.90
C ASP A 250 -6.34 12.95 10.08
N ARG A 251 -6.73 12.53 11.27
CA ARG A 251 -5.97 12.74 12.48
C ARG A 251 -5.92 11.47 13.31
N ARG A 252 -4.82 11.29 14.01
CA ARG A 252 -4.62 10.17 14.91
C ARG A 252 -4.06 10.66 16.21
N PHE A 253 -4.62 10.20 17.32
CA PHE A 253 -4.14 10.44 18.66
C PHE A 253 -3.77 9.11 19.32
N TYR A 254 -2.57 9.03 19.88
CA TYR A 254 -2.03 7.84 20.51
C TYR A 254 -1.51 8.17 21.90
N LEU A 255 -1.90 7.36 22.87
CA LEU A 255 -1.42 7.40 24.25
C LEU A 255 -0.83 6.05 24.63
N GLU A 256 0.27 6.07 25.34
CA GLU A 256 0.95 4.89 25.87
C GLU A 256 1.50 5.16 27.25
N GLY A 257 1.30 4.21 28.16
CA GLY A 257 1.98 4.13 29.45
C GLY A 257 2.69 2.78 29.56
N MET A 258 3.98 2.78 29.91
CA MET A 258 4.81 1.59 29.94
C MET A 258 5.65 1.52 31.22
N LEU A 259 5.64 0.36 31.87
CA LEU A 259 6.58 0.00 32.93
C LEU A 259 7.59 -0.99 32.36
N ASN A 260 8.86 -0.70 32.52
CA ASN A 260 9.96 -1.58 32.14
C ASN A 260 10.79 -1.90 33.37
N TYR A 261 11.14 -3.17 33.50
CA TYR A 261 12.11 -3.66 34.47
C TYR A 261 13.21 -4.41 33.73
N SER A 262 14.46 -4.08 33.98
CA SER A 262 15.62 -4.75 33.38
C SER A 262 16.74 -4.81 34.41
N ARG A 263 17.13 -6.01 34.80
CA ARG A 263 18.18 -6.23 35.80
C ARG A 263 18.91 -7.54 35.59
N THR A 264 20.22 -7.50 35.79
CA THR A 264 21.08 -8.66 35.80
C THR A 264 21.48 -8.96 37.25
N PHE A 265 21.28 -10.22 37.68
CA PHE A 265 21.69 -10.75 38.97
C PHE A 265 22.69 -11.88 38.70
N ASP A 266 23.95 -11.63 38.88
CA ASP A 266 25.04 -12.53 38.53
C ASP A 266 24.90 -13.07 37.08
N GLU A 267 24.51 -14.30 36.88
CA GLU A 267 24.29 -14.94 35.58
C GLU A 267 22.83 -14.91 35.13
N HIS A 268 21.93 -14.24 35.86
CA HIS A 268 20.50 -14.17 35.60
C HIS A 268 20.09 -12.81 35.02
N ASP A 269 19.67 -12.77 33.76
CA ASP A 269 19.12 -11.59 33.12
C ASP A 269 17.60 -11.65 33.13
N ILE A 270 16.96 -10.69 33.76
CA ILE A 270 15.50 -10.57 33.85
C ILE A 270 15.06 -9.28 33.19
N ASN A 271 14.14 -9.36 32.21
CA ASN A 271 13.47 -8.23 31.62
C ASN A 271 11.96 -8.44 31.69
N ALA A 272 11.25 -7.43 32.12
CA ALA A 272 9.79 -7.42 32.13
C ALA A 272 9.26 -6.08 31.61
N MET A 273 8.15 -6.12 30.90
CA MET A 273 7.47 -4.95 30.38
C MET A 273 5.96 -5.10 30.57
N PHE A 274 5.32 -4.04 30.99
CA PHE A 274 3.87 -3.89 30.96
C PHE A 274 3.52 -2.60 30.23
N ILE A 275 2.61 -2.67 29.26
CA ILE A 275 2.20 -1.53 28.46
C ILE A 275 0.69 -1.44 28.40
N TYR A 276 0.17 -0.22 28.54
CA TYR A 276 -1.19 0.15 28.20
C TYR A 276 -1.16 1.16 27.06
N SER A 277 -2.02 0.99 26.06
CA SER A 277 -2.10 1.90 24.91
C SER A 277 -3.54 2.18 24.50
N GLN A 278 -3.75 3.40 23.97
CA GLN A 278 -4.97 3.83 23.33
C GLN A 278 -4.66 4.49 21.99
N ASP A 279 -5.50 4.25 21.01
CA ASP A 279 -5.39 4.81 19.66
C ASP A 279 -6.76 5.27 19.18
N GLU A 280 -6.83 6.53 18.71
CA GLU A 280 -8.00 7.09 18.06
C GLU A 280 -7.62 7.66 16.70
N TYR A 281 -8.28 7.17 15.66
CA TYR A 281 -8.17 7.66 14.29
C TYR A 281 -9.49 8.28 13.86
N VAL A 282 -9.43 9.47 13.23
CA VAL A 282 -10.60 10.17 12.70
C VAL A 282 -10.33 10.57 11.26
N ASN A 283 -11.22 10.16 10.35
CA ASN A 283 -11.26 10.72 9.01
C ASN A 283 -11.96 12.09 9.06
N ASN A 284 -11.25 13.16 8.73
CA ASN A 284 -11.78 14.54 8.76
C ASN A 284 -12.69 14.85 7.55
N VAL A 285 -12.62 14.02 6.48
CA VAL A 285 -13.37 14.20 5.24
C VAL A 285 -14.02 12.87 4.82
N PRO A 286 -15.04 12.40 5.56
CA PRO A 286 -15.61 11.06 5.40
C PRO A 286 -16.45 10.87 4.13
N GLY A 287 -16.65 11.91 3.32
CA GLY A 287 -17.56 11.93 2.17
C GLY A 287 -19.00 12.26 2.57
N ASN A 288 -19.76 12.82 1.63
CA ASN A 288 -21.14 13.23 1.87
C ASN A 288 -22.03 12.03 2.21
N GLY A 289 -22.81 12.16 3.28
CA GLY A 289 -23.74 11.12 3.73
C GLY A 289 -23.09 9.87 4.36
N ASN A 290 -21.77 9.83 4.51
CA ASN A 290 -21.07 8.72 5.14
C ASN A 290 -20.97 8.91 6.67
N PHE A 291 -22.08 8.72 7.36
CA PHE A 291 -22.13 8.82 8.82
C PHE A 291 -21.14 7.86 9.51
N ILE A 292 -21.10 6.60 9.08
CA ILE A 292 -20.20 5.59 9.68
C ILE A 292 -18.73 5.95 9.48
N GLY A 293 -18.38 6.49 8.30
CA GLY A 293 -17.04 6.97 8.01
C GLY A 293 -16.59 8.17 8.85
N SER A 294 -17.55 8.97 9.37
CA SER A 294 -17.27 10.11 10.23
C SER A 294 -16.97 9.74 11.69
N LEU A 295 -17.31 8.52 12.10
CA LEU A 295 -17.10 8.06 13.47
C LEU A 295 -15.61 7.73 13.71
N PRO A 296 -15.05 8.10 14.87
CA PRO A 296 -13.69 7.71 15.25
C PRO A 296 -13.47 6.20 15.20
N LYS A 297 -12.28 5.75 14.83
CA LYS A 297 -11.82 4.37 15.00
C LYS A 297 -10.97 4.30 16.25
N ARG A 298 -11.39 3.51 17.23
CA ARG A 298 -10.74 3.41 18.54
C ARG A 298 -10.25 2.01 18.83
N LYS A 299 -9.05 1.94 19.37
CA LYS A 299 -8.43 0.72 19.86
C LYS A 299 -7.81 0.99 21.24
N GLN A 300 -7.81 -0.03 22.08
CA GLN A 300 -7.08 0.00 23.34
C GLN A 300 -6.55 -1.38 23.65
N GLY A 301 -5.49 -1.45 24.42
CA GLY A 301 -4.95 -2.72 24.81
C GLY A 301 -3.95 -2.64 25.94
N VAL A 302 -3.76 -3.79 26.56
CA VAL A 302 -2.67 -4.03 27.49
C VAL A 302 -1.80 -5.15 26.93
N ALA A 303 -0.49 -5.05 27.14
CA ALA A 303 0.42 -6.12 26.85
C ALA A 303 1.45 -6.27 27.97
N ALA A 304 1.86 -7.51 28.21
CA ALA A 304 2.92 -7.81 29.14
C ALA A 304 3.93 -8.74 28.47
N ARG A 305 5.19 -8.54 28.78
CA ARG A 305 6.32 -9.39 28.35
C ARG A 305 7.21 -9.67 29.55
N ALA A 306 7.66 -10.91 29.66
CA ALA A 306 8.71 -11.29 30.57
C ALA A 306 9.72 -12.14 29.81
N SER A 307 11.00 -11.81 29.93
CA SER A 307 12.09 -12.62 29.40
C SER A 307 13.14 -12.89 30.44
N TYR A 308 13.68 -14.08 30.40
CA TYR A 308 14.70 -14.57 31.31
C TYR A 308 15.82 -15.23 30.50
N ALA A 309 17.05 -14.91 30.86
CA ALA A 309 18.21 -15.62 30.35
C ALA A 309 19.14 -16.04 31.53
N TYR A 310 19.68 -17.23 31.43
CA TYR A 310 20.65 -17.76 32.39
C TYR A 310 21.99 -17.96 31.70
N ALA A 311 23.03 -17.30 32.21
CA ALA A 311 24.41 -17.37 31.72
C ALA A 311 24.58 -17.17 30.20
N GLY A 312 23.60 -16.48 29.52
CA GLY A 312 23.55 -16.38 28.07
C GLY A 312 23.30 -17.70 27.34
N LYS A 313 23.01 -18.80 28.06
CA LYS A 313 22.81 -20.16 27.54
C LYS A 313 21.36 -20.49 27.32
N TYR A 314 20.54 -20.39 28.35
CA TYR A 314 19.13 -20.73 28.36
C TYR A 314 18.29 -19.46 28.34
N MET A 315 17.35 -19.36 27.44
CA MET A 315 16.50 -18.19 27.26
C MET A 315 15.05 -18.62 27.21
N ALA A 316 14.19 -17.88 27.88
CA ALA A 316 12.75 -18.06 27.83
C ALA A 316 12.06 -16.68 27.76
N GLU A 317 10.99 -16.61 27.01
CA GLU A 317 10.19 -15.39 26.86
C GLU A 317 8.71 -15.75 26.83
N VAL A 318 7.90 -14.98 27.53
CA VAL A 318 6.44 -15.05 27.52
C VAL A 318 5.90 -13.67 27.21
N ASN A 319 4.96 -13.59 26.26
CA ASN A 319 4.24 -12.38 25.94
C ASN A 319 2.74 -12.65 26.03
N VAL A 320 1.98 -11.66 26.47
CA VAL A 320 0.52 -11.69 26.51
C VAL A 320 0.01 -10.35 26.02
N GLY A 321 -0.81 -10.34 24.98
CA GLY A 321 -1.54 -9.18 24.50
C GLY A 321 -3.03 -9.36 24.75
N TYR A 322 -3.68 -8.34 25.31
CA TYR A 322 -5.12 -8.27 25.47
C TYR A 322 -5.62 -6.97 24.83
N ASN A 323 -6.13 -7.09 23.60
CA ASN A 323 -6.43 -5.95 22.73
C ASN A 323 -7.91 -5.86 22.44
N GLY A 324 -8.44 -4.63 22.47
CA GLY A 324 -9.84 -4.33 22.20
C GLY A 324 -10.02 -3.53 20.91
N SER A 325 -11.02 -3.88 20.11
CA SER A 325 -11.45 -3.19 18.90
C SER A 325 -12.93 -2.94 18.92
N GLU A 326 -13.34 -1.74 18.52
CA GLU A 326 -14.76 -1.38 18.40
C GLU A 326 -15.43 -1.97 17.13
N ASN A 327 -14.67 -2.62 16.26
CA ASN A 327 -15.21 -3.31 15.09
C ASN A 327 -16.11 -4.48 15.45
N PHE A 328 -16.04 -4.97 16.69
CA PHE A 328 -16.78 -6.13 17.19
C PHE A 328 -17.85 -5.75 18.20
N ALA A 329 -18.89 -6.59 18.29
CA ALA A 329 -19.99 -6.43 19.27
C ALA A 329 -19.48 -6.53 20.72
N LYS A 330 -20.29 -6.04 21.66
CA LYS A 330 -20.01 -6.19 23.08
C LYS A 330 -19.92 -7.69 23.44
N GLY A 331 -18.83 -8.11 24.06
CA GLY A 331 -18.51 -9.52 24.32
C GLY A 331 -17.42 -10.09 23.42
N HIS A 332 -17.28 -9.60 22.19
CA HIS A 332 -16.27 -10.03 21.22
C HIS A 332 -15.18 -8.99 20.95
N ARG A 333 -15.26 -7.81 21.62
CA ARG A 333 -14.32 -6.69 21.40
C ARG A 333 -12.89 -6.99 21.77
N PHE A 334 -12.68 -7.80 22.81
CA PHE A 334 -11.34 -8.07 23.33
C PHE A 334 -10.86 -9.47 22.96
N GLY A 335 -9.64 -9.52 22.41
CA GLY A 335 -8.94 -10.77 22.10
C GLY A 335 -7.69 -10.93 22.96
N LEU A 336 -7.44 -12.17 23.39
CA LEU A 336 -6.24 -12.56 24.15
C LEU A 336 -5.28 -13.30 23.23
N PHE A 337 -4.03 -12.83 23.17
CA PHE A 337 -2.99 -13.32 22.26
C PHE A 337 -1.70 -13.62 23.02
N PRO A 338 -1.58 -14.81 23.62
CA PRO A 338 -0.35 -15.26 24.28
C PRO A 338 0.69 -15.73 23.28
N SER A 339 1.96 -15.62 23.64
CA SER A 339 3.08 -16.26 22.94
C SER A 339 4.19 -16.65 23.91
N VAL A 340 4.90 -17.71 23.55
CA VAL A 340 6.07 -18.21 24.29
C VAL A 340 7.20 -18.49 23.31
N ALA A 341 8.44 -18.25 23.75
CA ALA A 341 9.63 -18.58 23.01
C ALA A 341 10.71 -19.11 23.95
N VAL A 342 11.49 -20.05 23.45
CA VAL A 342 12.66 -20.61 24.17
C VAL A 342 13.85 -20.58 23.23
N GLY A 343 15.03 -20.39 23.82
CA GLY A 343 16.31 -20.42 23.12
C GLY A 343 17.37 -21.16 23.92
N TYR A 344 18.17 -21.96 23.24
CA TYR A 344 19.31 -22.63 23.83
C TYR A 344 20.57 -22.35 23.03
N ASN A 345 21.52 -21.67 23.65
CA ASN A 345 22.79 -21.32 23.04
C ASN A 345 23.83 -22.39 23.40
N ILE A 346 23.87 -23.45 22.61
CA ILE A 346 24.72 -24.61 22.82
C ILE A 346 26.20 -24.22 22.80
N SER A 347 26.58 -23.22 21.99
CA SER A 347 27.97 -22.78 21.90
C SER A 347 28.54 -22.17 23.19
N GLU A 348 27.69 -21.81 24.16
CA GLU A 348 28.14 -21.31 25.47
C GLU A 348 28.36 -22.43 26.51
N GLU A 349 28.09 -23.69 26.15
CA GLU A 349 28.33 -24.82 27.03
C GLU A 349 29.82 -25.19 27.11
N ASN A 350 30.23 -25.72 28.28
CA ASN A 350 31.61 -26.07 28.50
C ASN A 350 32.11 -27.20 27.57
N PHE A 351 31.25 -28.16 27.25
CA PHE A 351 31.57 -29.25 26.33
C PHE A 351 31.76 -28.78 24.89
N PHE A 352 31.24 -27.61 24.54
CA PHE A 352 31.31 -27.07 23.18
C PHE A 352 32.61 -26.28 22.91
N LYS A 353 33.36 -25.92 23.95
CA LYS A 353 34.60 -25.13 23.85
C LYS A 353 35.60 -25.63 22.80
N PRO A 354 35.86 -26.94 22.63
CA PRO A 354 36.78 -27.42 21.60
C PRO A 354 36.33 -27.12 20.17
N LEU A 355 35.03 -26.98 19.95
CA LEU A 355 34.43 -26.71 18.61
C LEU A 355 34.33 -25.24 18.28
N LYS A 356 34.51 -24.30 19.22
CA LYS A 356 34.33 -22.84 19.03
C LYS A 356 35.20 -22.23 17.93
N ASN A 357 36.32 -22.84 17.59
CA ASN A 357 37.16 -22.37 16.49
C ASN A 357 36.51 -22.60 15.10
N THR A 358 35.75 -23.66 14.96
CA THR A 358 35.06 -24.03 13.74
C THR A 358 33.60 -23.56 13.75
N ILE A 359 32.88 -23.86 14.85
CA ILE A 359 31.50 -23.46 15.07
C ILE A 359 31.49 -22.38 16.16
N SER A 360 31.48 -21.13 15.76
CA SER A 360 31.60 -20.00 16.68
C SER A 360 30.31 -19.73 17.45
N LYS A 361 29.16 -20.09 16.86
CA LYS A 361 27.82 -19.97 17.45
C LYS A 361 26.96 -21.14 17.00
N LEU A 362 26.24 -21.73 17.93
CA LEU A 362 25.15 -22.68 17.66
C LEU A 362 24.03 -22.39 18.65
N LYS A 363 22.91 -21.86 18.14
CA LYS A 363 21.73 -21.55 18.96
C LYS A 363 20.50 -22.21 18.35
N LEU A 364 19.71 -22.87 19.15
CA LEU A 364 18.39 -23.39 18.81
C LEU A 364 17.32 -22.45 19.34
N ARG A 365 16.26 -22.29 18.57
CA ARG A 365 15.10 -21.44 18.90
C ARG A 365 13.82 -22.19 18.62
N ALA A 366 12.82 -22.02 19.49
CA ALA A 366 11.46 -22.46 19.24
C ALA A 366 10.49 -21.42 19.77
N SER A 367 9.41 -21.17 19.03
CA SER A 367 8.34 -20.27 19.47
C SER A 367 6.98 -20.76 19.03
N TRP A 368 5.99 -20.42 19.85
CA TRP A 368 4.57 -20.57 19.58
C TRP A 368 3.84 -19.31 20.02
N GLY A 369 2.84 -18.89 19.26
CA GLY A 369 2.05 -17.73 19.66
C GLY A 369 0.80 -17.52 18.82
N LEU A 370 -0.14 -16.78 19.40
CA LEU A 370 -1.36 -16.32 18.76
C LEU A 370 -1.24 -14.85 18.38
N VAL A 371 -1.72 -14.49 17.20
CA VAL A 371 -1.81 -13.11 16.69
C VAL A 371 -3.24 -12.85 16.23
N GLY A 372 -3.85 -11.76 16.72
CA GLY A 372 -5.18 -11.33 16.31
C GLY A 372 -5.14 -10.28 15.20
N ASN A 373 -6.09 -10.35 14.29
CA ASN A 373 -6.36 -9.32 13.29
C ASN A 373 -7.79 -8.82 13.42
N ASP A 374 -7.96 -7.49 13.60
CA ASP A 374 -9.27 -6.82 13.65
C ASP A 374 -9.60 -6.05 12.35
N GLN A 375 -8.66 -5.98 11.40
CA GLN A 375 -8.86 -5.37 10.09
C GLN A 375 -9.39 -6.42 9.09
N ILE A 376 -10.55 -6.97 9.41
CA ILE A 376 -11.15 -8.08 8.65
C ILE A 376 -11.96 -7.62 7.44
N SER A 377 -12.31 -6.32 7.37
CA SER A 377 -13.06 -5.71 6.28
C SER A 377 -12.86 -4.20 6.27
N ASP A 378 -13.06 -3.56 5.12
CA ASP A 378 -13.17 -2.10 5.01
C ASP A 378 -14.46 -1.55 5.63
N ALA A 379 -15.51 -2.39 5.69
CA ALA A 379 -16.78 -2.03 6.35
C ALA A 379 -16.62 -2.08 7.87
N ARG A 380 -17.24 -1.09 8.54
CA ARG A 380 -17.24 -0.98 9.99
C ARG A 380 -18.53 -1.53 10.58
N PHE A 381 -18.49 -1.86 11.88
CA PHE A 381 -19.64 -2.31 12.65
C PHE A 381 -20.41 -3.44 11.96
N LEU A 382 -19.68 -4.48 11.54
CA LEU A 382 -20.21 -5.63 10.81
C LEU A 382 -21.27 -6.39 11.62
N TYR A 383 -21.27 -6.21 12.93
CA TYR A 383 -22.27 -6.79 13.82
C TYR A 383 -23.64 -6.09 13.76
N MET A 384 -23.74 -4.95 13.05
CA MET A 384 -24.99 -4.20 12.87
C MET A 384 -25.57 -4.45 11.48
N SER A 385 -26.92 -4.51 11.38
CA SER A 385 -27.61 -4.51 10.11
C SER A 385 -27.45 -3.17 9.39
N GLN A 386 -27.46 -3.20 8.07
CA GLN A 386 -27.50 -2.01 7.23
C GLN A 386 -28.71 -2.08 6.31
N ILE A 387 -29.54 -1.04 6.36
CA ILE A 387 -30.77 -0.93 5.59
C ILE A 387 -30.66 0.28 4.65
N ASN A 388 -30.93 0.06 3.37
CA ASN A 388 -31.14 1.13 2.40
C ASN A 388 -32.64 1.42 2.32
N LEU A 389 -33.04 2.63 2.68
CA LEU A 389 -34.44 3.04 2.68
C LEU A 389 -35.01 3.31 1.27
N SER A 390 -34.12 3.49 0.28
CA SER A 390 -34.46 3.79 -1.13
C SER A 390 -33.91 2.71 -2.06
N GLY A 391 -33.91 1.45 -1.64
CA GLY A 391 -33.48 0.32 -2.46
C GLY A 391 -34.46 0.00 -3.58
N LYS A 392 -34.09 -0.96 -4.45
CA LYS A 392 -35.00 -1.48 -5.47
C LYS A 392 -36.19 -2.12 -4.76
N GLY A 393 -37.38 -1.53 -4.99
CA GLY A 393 -38.62 -2.02 -4.44
C GLY A 393 -39.37 -2.89 -5.44
N PHE A 394 -40.66 -2.71 -5.47
CA PHE A 394 -41.58 -3.50 -6.29
C PHE A 394 -41.84 -2.81 -7.65
N THR A 395 -41.84 -3.58 -8.73
CA THR A 395 -42.14 -3.12 -10.08
C THR A 395 -43.56 -3.49 -10.46
N THR A 396 -44.34 -2.55 -10.96
CA THR A 396 -45.75 -2.70 -11.37
C THR A 396 -45.98 -2.19 -12.78
N GLY A 397 -47.19 -2.35 -13.27
CA GLY A 397 -47.66 -1.98 -14.60
C GLY A 397 -47.61 -3.15 -15.59
N VAL A 398 -48.37 -3.05 -16.66
CA VAL A 398 -48.49 -4.09 -17.69
C VAL A 398 -47.12 -4.42 -18.30
N ASN A 399 -46.24 -3.43 -18.43
CA ASN A 399 -44.90 -3.55 -18.98
C ASN A 399 -43.81 -3.52 -17.90
N GLN A 400 -44.15 -3.70 -16.60
CA GLN A 400 -43.23 -3.63 -15.48
C GLN A 400 -42.36 -2.35 -15.48
N ASN A 401 -42.92 -1.23 -15.86
CA ASN A 401 -42.22 0.02 -16.05
C ASN A 401 -42.38 1.02 -14.89
N VAL A 402 -43.19 0.70 -13.88
CA VAL A 402 -43.35 1.54 -12.68
C VAL A 402 -42.65 0.86 -11.51
N THR A 403 -41.57 1.46 -11.05
CA THR A 403 -40.79 0.94 -9.92
C THR A 403 -41.00 1.81 -8.69
N TYR A 404 -41.35 1.18 -7.57
CA TYR A 404 -41.44 1.82 -6.26
C TYR A 404 -40.19 1.49 -5.44
N SER A 405 -39.54 2.50 -4.91
CA SER A 405 -38.44 2.30 -3.97
C SER A 405 -38.98 1.90 -2.60
N GLY A 406 -38.23 1.07 -1.88
CA GLY A 406 -38.57 0.63 -0.55
C GLY A 406 -37.34 0.26 0.28
N PRO A 407 -37.50 -0.01 1.59
CA PRO A 407 -36.41 -0.44 2.43
C PRO A 407 -35.93 -1.86 2.04
N VAL A 408 -34.59 -1.97 1.87
CA VAL A 408 -33.92 -3.24 1.54
C VAL A 408 -32.74 -3.43 2.49
N TYR A 409 -32.61 -4.62 3.05
CA TYR A 409 -31.42 -5.00 3.79
C TYR A 409 -30.23 -5.11 2.84
N GLN A 410 -29.18 -4.33 3.11
CA GLN A 410 -27.89 -4.45 2.42
C GLN A 410 -26.98 -5.45 3.12
N ARG A 411 -27.13 -5.57 4.44
CA ARG A 411 -26.37 -6.48 5.29
C ARG A 411 -27.21 -6.86 6.52
N TYR A 412 -27.23 -8.14 6.85
CA TYR A 412 -27.78 -8.61 8.12
C TYR A 412 -26.78 -8.43 9.25
N ALA A 413 -27.29 -8.18 10.46
CA ALA A 413 -26.50 -8.17 11.68
C ALA A 413 -25.90 -9.56 11.96
N ASN A 414 -24.67 -9.58 12.44
CA ASN A 414 -24.06 -10.78 13.03
C ASN A 414 -23.18 -10.37 14.21
N GLU A 415 -23.67 -10.59 15.42
CA GLU A 415 -22.97 -10.21 16.65
C GLU A 415 -21.81 -11.15 16.99
N ASP A 416 -21.75 -12.33 16.38
CA ASP A 416 -20.71 -13.35 16.61
C ASP A 416 -19.41 -13.06 15.83
N ILE A 417 -19.39 -12.01 15.02
CA ILE A 417 -18.16 -11.62 14.29
C ILE A 417 -17.06 -11.23 15.28
N THR A 418 -15.91 -11.87 15.16
CA THR A 418 -14.77 -11.73 16.05
C THR A 418 -13.46 -11.62 15.30
N TRP A 419 -12.35 -11.58 16.06
CA TRP A 419 -10.98 -11.53 15.56
C TRP A 419 -10.65 -12.72 14.67
N GLU A 420 -9.95 -12.48 13.56
CA GLU A 420 -9.17 -13.53 12.91
C GLU A 420 -7.96 -13.85 13.78
N VAL A 421 -7.65 -15.13 13.94
CA VAL A 421 -6.55 -15.59 14.78
C VAL A 421 -5.55 -16.39 13.95
N GLY A 422 -4.31 -15.94 13.93
CA GLY A 422 -3.16 -16.68 13.39
C GLY A 422 -2.39 -17.36 14.51
N GLU A 423 -2.34 -18.70 14.49
CA GLU A 423 -1.47 -19.51 15.33
C GLU A 423 -0.17 -19.74 14.61
N LYS A 424 0.95 -19.32 15.20
CA LYS A 424 2.29 -19.40 14.60
C LYS A 424 3.18 -20.30 15.42
N ILE A 425 3.85 -21.22 14.72
CA ILE A 425 4.88 -22.10 15.28
C ILE A 425 6.14 -21.90 14.44
N ASN A 426 7.27 -21.68 15.08
CA ASN A 426 8.57 -21.56 14.44
C ASN A 426 9.62 -22.36 15.20
N PHE A 427 10.48 -23.03 14.47
CA PHE A 427 11.71 -23.64 14.97
C PHE A 427 12.88 -23.13 14.14
N GLY A 428 13.93 -22.62 14.80
CA GLY A 428 15.07 -22.00 14.15
C GLY A 428 16.40 -22.48 14.70
N VAL A 429 17.41 -22.44 13.81
CA VAL A 429 18.81 -22.73 14.11
C VAL A 429 19.66 -21.56 13.63
N ASP A 430 20.44 -20.96 14.54
CA ASP A 430 21.47 -19.98 14.20
C ASP A 430 22.84 -20.65 14.31
N LEU A 431 23.58 -20.67 13.23
CA LEU A 431 24.89 -21.27 13.13
C LEU A 431 25.91 -20.24 12.60
N GLN A 432 27.02 -20.07 13.31
CA GLN A 432 28.14 -19.29 12.81
C GLN A 432 29.38 -20.18 12.66
N LEU A 433 29.94 -20.21 11.44
CA LEU A 433 31.13 -20.99 11.12
C LEU A 433 32.32 -20.06 10.89
N PHE A 434 33.47 -20.43 11.45
CA PHE A 434 34.76 -19.76 11.26
C PHE A 434 34.74 -18.27 11.59
N ARG A 435 33.78 -17.79 12.40
CA ARG A 435 33.50 -16.38 12.72
C ARG A 435 33.23 -15.51 11.50
N SER A 436 32.98 -16.10 10.35
CA SER A 436 32.84 -15.41 9.05
C SER A 436 31.56 -15.76 8.31
N LEU A 437 31.00 -16.95 8.52
CA LEU A 437 29.80 -17.43 7.85
C LEU A 437 28.67 -17.59 8.87
N ASP A 438 27.67 -16.74 8.79
CA ASP A 438 26.43 -16.81 9.57
C ASP A 438 25.36 -17.49 8.73
N LEU A 439 24.74 -18.54 9.27
CA LEU A 439 23.64 -19.27 8.68
C LEU A 439 22.46 -19.24 9.65
N THR A 440 21.30 -18.88 9.15
CA THR A 440 20.03 -18.95 9.90
C THR A 440 19.07 -19.81 9.09
N PHE A 441 18.53 -20.84 9.74
CA PHE A 441 17.53 -21.72 9.16
C PHE A 441 16.29 -21.74 10.06
N ASP A 442 15.11 -21.49 9.46
CA ASP A 442 13.82 -21.48 10.14
C ASP A 442 12.84 -22.39 9.42
N ILE A 443 12.07 -23.16 10.17
CA ILE A 443 10.89 -23.87 9.69
C ILE A 443 9.69 -23.27 10.40
N PHE A 444 8.66 -22.91 9.65
CA PHE A 444 7.48 -22.28 10.22
C PHE A 444 6.18 -22.91 9.73
N ARG A 445 5.16 -22.76 10.56
CA ARG A 445 3.78 -23.04 10.22
C ARG A 445 2.87 -21.99 10.85
N GLU A 446 1.96 -21.44 10.06
CA GLU A 446 0.89 -20.56 10.50
C GLU A 446 -0.45 -21.19 10.14
N ASN A 447 -1.31 -21.39 11.12
CA ASN A 447 -2.71 -21.76 10.95
C ASN A 447 -3.54 -20.52 11.24
N ARG A 448 -4.17 -19.95 10.23
CA ARG A 448 -5.09 -18.82 10.38
C ARG A 448 -6.51 -19.34 10.38
N ARG A 449 -7.28 -19.01 11.42
CA ARG A 449 -8.66 -19.40 11.62
C ARG A 449 -9.55 -18.20 11.84
N ASP A 450 -10.84 -18.43 11.78
CA ASP A 450 -11.85 -17.41 11.99
C ASP A 450 -11.73 -16.26 10.96
N ILE A 451 -11.31 -16.59 9.73
CA ILE A 451 -11.17 -15.62 8.64
C ILE A 451 -12.57 -15.14 8.22
N PHE A 452 -12.72 -13.82 8.16
CA PHE A 452 -13.96 -13.17 7.76
C PHE A 452 -14.30 -13.46 6.30
N GLN A 453 -15.53 -13.88 6.06
CA GLN A 453 -16.01 -14.27 4.74
C GLN A 453 -17.49 -13.95 4.58
N GLU A 454 -17.91 -13.61 3.36
CA GLU A 454 -19.31 -13.61 2.95
C GLU A 454 -19.80 -15.07 2.84
N LYS A 455 -20.94 -15.37 3.47
CA LYS A 455 -21.53 -16.70 3.45
C LYS A 455 -22.08 -17.02 2.06
N GLN A 456 -21.50 -18.00 1.40
CA GLN A 456 -21.85 -18.40 0.04
C GLN A 456 -22.99 -19.44 -0.02
N THR A 457 -23.24 -20.10 1.11
CA THR A 457 -24.23 -21.21 1.19
C THR A 457 -25.66 -20.75 1.55
N VAL A 458 -25.94 -19.43 1.48
CA VAL A 458 -27.30 -18.90 1.70
C VAL A 458 -28.14 -19.19 0.48
N PRO A 459 -29.27 -19.98 0.63
CA PRO A 459 -30.11 -20.32 -0.51
C PRO A 459 -30.80 -19.09 -1.10
N THR A 460 -30.83 -18.98 -2.42
CA THR A 460 -31.42 -17.83 -3.15
C THR A 460 -32.93 -17.71 -2.94
N TYR A 461 -33.65 -18.82 -2.67
CA TYR A 461 -35.07 -18.81 -2.38
C TYR A 461 -35.46 -18.14 -1.06
N MET A 462 -34.49 -17.86 -0.18
CA MET A 462 -34.76 -17.10 1.04
C MET A 462 -34.97 -15.60 0.77
N GLY A 463 -34.92 -15.16 -0.50
CA GLY A 463 -35.11 -13.75 -0.88
C GLY A 463 -33.95 -12.83 -0.48
N THR A 464 -32.81 -13.40 -0.12
CA THR A 464 -31.61 -12.65 0.35
C THR A 464 -30.57 -12.44 -0.75
N ALA A 465 -30.91 -12.65 -2.03
CA ALA A 465 -29.98 -12.62 -3.16
C ALA A 465 -29.19 -11.29 -3.28
N SER A 466 -29.73 -10.20 -2.73
CA SER A 466 -29.06 -8.89 -2.69
C SER A 466 -28.52 -8.51 -1.30
N THR A 467 -28.70 -9.36 -0.29
CA THR A 467 -28.34 -9.06 1.10
C THR A 467 -27.20 -9.96 1.54
N LYS A 468 -26.09 -9.35 1.88
CA LYS A 468 -24.88 -10.06 2.29
C LYS A 468 -24.96 -10.52 3.74
N VAL A 469 -24.61 -11.76 3.97
CA VAL A 469 -24.44 -12.36 5.30
C VAL A 469 -22.96 -12.67 5.49
N TYR A 470 -22.39 -12.25 6.59
CA TYR A 470 -20.96 -12.43 6.87
C TYR A 470 -20.72 -13.23 8.15
N GLY A 471 -19.57 -13.88 8.24
CA GLY A 471 -19.13 -14.58 9.43
C GLY A 471 -17.64 -14.91 9.39
N ASN A 472 -17.12 -15.42 10.48
CA ASN A 472 -15.76 -15.95 10.60
C ASN A 472 -15.75 -17.43 10.16
N LEU A 473 -15.80 -17.68 8.86
CA LEU A 473 -16.16 -18.98 8.27
C LEU A 473 -14.98 -19.71 7.63
N ALA A 474 -13.89 -19.00 7.31
CA ALA A 474 -12.78 -19.58 6.58
C ALA A 474 -11.54 -19.80 7.46
N ALA A 475 -10.67 -20.68 7.00
CA ALA A 475 -9.37 -20.95 7.60
C ALA A 475 -8.34 -21.28 6.51
N MET A 476 -7.07 -20.97 6.78
CA MET A 476 -5.97 -21.29 5.89
C MET A 476 -4.72 -21.69 6.68
N ARG A 477 -3.85 -22.42 6.03
CA ARG A 477 -2.54 -22.81 6.53
C ARG A 477 -1.47 -22.23 5.63
N ASN A 478 -0.39 -21.74 6.23
CA ASN A 478 0.84 -21.39 5.53
C ASN A 478 2.01 -22.06 6.23
N GLN A 479 2.88 -22.75 5.49
CA GLN A 479 4.03 -23.42 6.04
C GLN A 479 5.20 -23.37 5.07
N GLY A 480 6.41 -23.42 5.62
CA GLY A 480 7.59 -23.30 4.79
C GLY A 480 8.88 -23.32 5.58
N PHE A 481 9.95 -22.98 4.90
CA PHE A 481 11.25 -22.80 5.52
C PHE A 481 11.98 -21.61 4.90
N GLU A 482 12.88 -21.04 5.70
CA GLU A 482 13.71 -19.90 5.32
C GLU A 482 15.18 -20.22 5.61
N LEU A 483 16.05 -19.80 4.72
CA LEU A 483 17.49 -19.90 4.85
C LEU A 483 18.10 -18.53 4.58
N ALA A 484 18.91 -18.04 5.53
CA ALA A 484 19.73 -16.87 5.32
C ALA A 484 21.20 -17.22 5.52
N ALA A 485 22.05 -16.77 4.61
CA ALA A 485 23.49 -16.94 4.69
C ALA A 485 24.17 -15.57 4.54
N SER A 486 25.08 -15.25 5.45
CA SER A 486 25.89 -14.04 5.41
C SER A 486 27.35 -14.40 5.63
N TYR A 487 28.18 -14.13 4.64
CA TYR A 487 29.62 -14.32 4.73
C TYR A 487 30.32 -12.97 4.77
N ASN A 488 31.11 -12.75 5.83
CA ASN A 488 31.88 -11.52 6.02
C ASN A 488 33.30 -11.90 6.44
N LYS A 489 34.28 -11.56 5.63
CA LYS A 489 35.66 -11.85 5.95
C LYS A 489 36.62 -10.77 5.50
N GLN A 490 37.45 -10.32 6.45
CA GLN A 490 38.64 -9.51 6.19
C GLN A 490 39.81 -10.48 5.93
N PHE A 491 40.31 -10.52 4.70
CA PHE A 491 41.45 -11.38 4.35
C PHE A 491 42.77 -10.74 4.72
N ASN A 492 42.87 -9.44 4.47
CA ASN A 492 44.01 -8.60 4.83
C ASN A 492 43.57 -7.14 4.97
N LYS A 493 44.51 -6.18 5.08
CA LYS A 493 44.20 -4.75 5.25
C LYS A 493 43.43 -4.15 4.05
N ASP A 494 43.60 -4.73 2.87
CA ASP A 494 43.10 -4.18 1.59
C ASP A 494 41.90 -4.94 1.07
N TRP A 495 41.67 -6.18 1.50
CA TRP A 495 40.60 -7.06 0.99
C TRP A 495 39.60 -7.43 2.07
N PHE A 496 38.38 -6.98 1.86
CA PHE A 496 37.18 -7.39 2.60
C PHE A 496 36.15 -7.93 1.62
N VAL A 497 35.60 -9.12 1.92
CA VAL A 497 34.53 -9.73 1.13
C VAL A 497 33.29 -9.89 2.00
N SER A 498 32.17 -9.37 1.48
CA SER A 498 30.85 -9.54 2.08
C SER A 498 29.87 -10.10 1.05
N PHE A 499 29.19 -11.16 1.42
CA PHE A 499 28.12 -11.77 0.61
C PHE A 499 26.94 -12.08 1.53
N LYS A 500 25.72 -11.77 1.03
CA LYS A 500 24.48 -12.13 1.73
C LYS A 500 23.48 -12.72 0.73
N GLY A 501 22.90 -13.86 1.08
CA GLY A 501 21.86 -14.54 0.32
C GLY A 501 20.72 -14.97 1.24
N THR A 502 19.49 -14.94 0.73
CA THR A 502 18.30 -15.45 1.42
C THR A 502 17.49 -16.31 0.47
N PHE A 503 16.91 -17.36 1.01
CA PHE A 503 15.98 -18.22 0.29
C PHE A 503 14.78 -18.51 1.17
N THR A 504 13.57 -18.36 0.61
CA THR A 504 12.32 -18.67 1.30
C THR A 504 11.47 -19.57 0.42
N TYR A 505 10.99 -20.65 0.97
CA TYR A 505 9.94 -21.46 0.38
C TYR A 505 8.72 -21.43 1.30
N ALA A 506 7.57 -21.02 0.75
CA ALA A 506 6.31 -20.96 1.47
C ALA A 506 5.18 -21.55 0.61
N HIS A 507 4.35 -22.37 1.21
CA HIS A 507 3.16 -22.94 0.59
C HIS A 507 1.95 -22.64 1.47
N ASN A 508 0.92 -22.04 0.87
CA ASN A 508 -0.34 -21.76 1.55
C ASN A 508 -1.48 -22.60 0.95
N GLU A 509 -2.43 -22.94 1.80
CA GLU A 509 -3.58 -23.79 1.48
C GLU A 509 -4.81 -23.31 2.25
N ILE A 510 -5.93 -23.16 1.57
CA ILE A 510 -7.22 -22.90 2.19
C ILE A 510 -7.72 -24.22 2.80
N THR A 511 -7.84 -24.27 4.13
CA THR A 511 -8.24 -25.48 4.86
C THR A 511 -9.74 -25.53 5.17
N LYS A 512 -10.41 -24.38 5.16
CA LYS A 512 -11.84 -24.24 5.35
C LYS A 512 -12.34 -23.02 4.58
N TYR A 513 -13.48 -23.18 3.90
CA TYR A 513 -14.15 -22.11 3.16
C TYR A 513 -15.65 -22.40 3.11
N ASP A 514 -16.50 -21.37 3.25
CA ASP A 514 -17.95 -21.52 3.08
C ASP A 514 -18.27 -21.44 1.58
N GLU A 515 -18.46 -22.61 0.95
CA GLU A 515 -18.68 -22.73 -0.48
C GLU A 515 -19.61 -23.90 -0.81
N SER A 516 -20.25 -23.82 -1.98
CA SER A 516 -21.05 -24.90 -2.57
C SER A 516 -20.64 -25.07 -4.04
N PRO A 517 -19.45 -25.65 -4.31
CA PRO A 517 -18.93 -25.78 -5.66
C PRO A 517 -19.81 -26.78 -6.47
N LYS A 518 -20.12 -26.41 -7.70
CA LYS A 518 -20.87 -27.28 -8.61
C LYS A 518 -20.05 -28.52 -8.99
N TYR A 519 -18.74 -28.36 -9.09
CA TYR A 519 -17.81 -29.43 -9.43
C TYR A 519 -16.62 -29.43 -8.47
N PRO A 520 -16.01 -30.62 -8.19
CA PRO A 520 -14.90 -30.73 -7.23
C PRO A 520 -13.70 -29.83 -7.54
N TRP A 521 -13.38 -29.59 -8.81
CA TRP A 521 -12.26 -28.74 -9.23
C TRP A 521 -12.51 -27.25 -9.04
N GLN A 522 -13.74 -26.84 -8.73
CA GLN A 522 -14.08 -25.46 -8.40
C GLN A 522 -13.92 -25.16 -6.92
N SER A 523 -13.70 -26.18 -6.09
CA SER A 523 -13.48 -26.01 -4.66
C SER A 523 -12.23 -25.18 -4.39
N LYS A 524 -12.35 -24.22 -3.50
CA LYS A 524 -11.22 -23.44 -2.99
C LYS A 524 -10.48 -24.16 -1.86
N VAL A 525 -11.15 -25.09 -1.17
CA VAL A 525 -10.51 -25.90 -0.12
C VAL A 525 -9.48 -26.82 -0.76
N GLY A 526 -8.27 -26.81 -0.23
CA GLY A 526 -7.09 -27.49 -0.78
C GLY A 526 -6.31 -26.68 -1.80
N ALA A 527 -6.83 -25.53 -2.25
CA ALA A 527 -6.13 -24.65 -3.17
C ALA A 527 -5.33 -23.54 -2.46
N SER A 528 -4.34 -22.97 -3.15
CA SER A 528 -3.65 -21.76 -2.69
C SER A 528 -4.59 -20.55 -2.74
N ALA A 529 -4.48 -19.64 -1.77
CA ALA A 529 -5.28 -18.42 -1.71
C ALA A 529 -5.14 -17.53 -2.95
N ASN A 530 -4.00 -17.59 -3.63
CA ASN A 530 -3.68 -16.80 -4.82
C ASN A 530 -3.76 -17.61 -6.12
N MET A 531 -4.46 -18.74 -6.12
CA MET A 531 -4.63 -19.54 -7.33
C MET A 531 -5.52 -18.81 -8.33
N ASN A 532 -5.01 -18.64 -9.55
CA ASN A 532 -5.78 -18.15 -10.67
C ASN A 532 -6.41 -19.35 -11.42
N ALA A 533 -7.74 -19.36 -11.52
CA ALA A 533 -8.44 -20.28 -12.40
C ALA A 533 -8.46 -19.67 -13.81
N ILE A 534 -7.89 -20.39 -14.77
CA ILE A 534 -7.85 -19.99 -16.19
C ILE A 534 -8.42 -21.11 -17.05
N TYR A 535 -8.96 -20.75 -18.18
CA TYR A 535 -9.28 -21.71 -19.22
C TYR A 535 -7.99 -22.11 -19.96
N ILE A 536 -7.84 -23.39 -20.22
CA ILE A 536 -6.78 -23.90 -21.10
C ILE A 536 -7.32 -23.78 -22.52
N ALA A 537 -6.58 -23.04 -23.39
CA ALA A 537 -6.97 -22.95 -24.79
C ALA A 537 -6.80 -24.32 -25.46
N ASP A 538 -7.86 -24.81 -26.09
CA ASP A 538 -7.88 -26.10 -26.81
C ASP A 538 -7.27 -25.95 -28.22
N GLY A 539 -7.30 -24.71 -28.76
CA GLY A 539 -6.73 -24.37 -30.06
C GLY A 539 -7.23 -23.04 -30.58
N LEU A 540 -6.84 -22.71 -31.79
CA LEU A 540 -7.42 -21.62 -32.57
C LEU A 540 -8.39 -22.25 -33.59
N PHE A 541 -9.52 -21.61 -33.83
CA PHE A 541 -10.40 -22.00 -34.92
C PHE A 541 -9.66 -21.94 -36.26
N ILE A 542 -9.79 -22.97 -37.05
CA ILE A 542 -9.10 -23.13 -38.34
C ILE A 542 -9.95 -22.55 -39.47
N ASP A 543 -11.27 -22.72 -39.41
CA ASP A 543 -12.23 -22.23 -40.41
C ASP A 543 -13.60 -21.96 -39.82
N SER A 544 -14.55 -21.59 -40.67
CA SER A 544 -15.93 -21.26 -40.26
C SER A 544 -16.74 -22.50 -39.81
N GLU A 545 -16.36 -23.72 -40.21
CA GLU A 545 -17.03 -24.96 -39.77
C GLU A 545 -16.58 -25.33 -38.36
N ASP A 546 -15.37 -24.99 -37.99
CA ASP A 546 -14.83 -25.20 -36.64
C ASP A 546 -15.41 -24.21 -35.62
N ILE A 547 -16.00 -23.08 -36.08
CA ILE A 547 -16.70 -22.10 -35.26
C ILE A 547 -18.16 -22.48 -34.98
N ALA A 548 -18.78 -23.30 -35.84
CA ALA A 548 -20.19 -23.69 -35.77
C ALA A 548 -20.41 -24.85 -34.76
#